data_940d47615a22548b99e49bb6f1026a15
#
_entry.id   940d47615a22548b99e49bb6f1026a15
#
_cell.length_a   1.000
_cell.length_b   1.000
_cell.length_c   1.000
_cell.angle_alpha   90.00
_cell.angle_beta   90.00
_cell.angle_gamma   90.00
#
_symmetry.space_group_name_H-M   'P 1'
#
loop_
_entity.id
_entity.type
_entity.pdbx_description
1 polymer ?
#
loop_
_entity_poly.entity_id
_entity_poly.type
_entity_poly.pdbx_seq_one_letter_code
_entity_poly.pdbx_strand_id
1 'polypeptide(L)'
;CILSHENELLQSGYHYRPDKTTDGEQMLFAKGSYYEGGDMQTHFIHVVKYNSMQWRNYINFRDFLNAFPEIAKQYESVKTGLVEKLGSVGSRNGYVEGKAEFISRILRKATAWSFLGKTVTMETDRPIGYVHRKSGYELVYPLNYGYIPGVLGGDGEELDVYLIGVNEPVERFTGRI
;
A
#
# COMPACT_ATOMS: atom_id res chain seq x y z
N CYS A 1 25.33 1.90 -0.98
CA CYS A 1 24.39 0.76 -1.05
C CYS A 1 24.24 0.17 0.34
N ILE A 2 23.06 -0.30 0.74
CA ILE A 2 22.84 -0.85 2.11
C ILE A 2 23.75 -2.06 2.41
N LEU A 3 24.08 -2.84 1.38
CA LEU A 3 24.99 -4.00 1.56
C LEU A 3 26.40 -3.61 1.98
N SER A 4 26.85 -2.37 1.76
CA SER A 4 28.14 -1.89 2.31
C SER A 4 28.11 -1.73 3.83
N HIS A 5 26.93 -1.72 4.45
CA HIS A 5 26.70 -1.66 5.90
C HIS A 5 26.24 -2.99 6.49
N GLU A 6 26.31 -4.08 5.73
CA GLU A 6 25.85 -5.41 6.18
C GLU A 6 26.57 -5.86 7.45
N ASN A 7 27.87 -5.63 7.56
CA ASN A 7 28.64 -5.97 8.75
C ASN A 7 28.19 -5.20 10.00
N GLU A 8 27.84 -3.92 9.87
CA GLU A 8 27.33 -3.10 10.97
C GLU A 8 25.93 -3.57 11.42
N LEU A 9 25.09 -3.93 10.45
CA LEU A 9 23.78 -4.52 10.71
C LEU A 9 23.91 -5.88 11.42
N LEU A 10 24.84 -6.72 10.96
CA LEU A 10 25.10 -8.02 11.55
C LEU A 10 25.63 -7.88 13.00
N GLN A 11 26.56 -6.95 13.27
CA GLN A 11 27.03 -6.63 14.61
C GLN A 11 25.92 -6.13 15.53
N SER A 12 24.90 -5.47 14.96
CA SER A 12 23.69 -5.04 15.66
C SER A 12 22.64 -6.15 15.81
N GLY A 13 22.94 -7.37 15.36
CA GLY A 13 22.09 -8.56 15.44
C GLY A 13 21.04 -8.67 14.35
N TYR A 14 21.17 -7.90 13.25
CA TYR A 14 20.31 -8.02 12.09
C TYR A 14 20.93 -8.90 11.02
N HIS A 15 20.17 -9.86 10.52
CA HIS A 15 20.58 -10.78 9.46
C HIS A 15 19.80 -10.49 8.19
N TYR A 16 20.50 -10.47 7.04
CA TYR A 16 19.88 -10.34 5.74
C TYR A 16 19.01 -11.56 5.42
N ARG A 17 17.82 -11.34 4.86
CA ARG A 17 16.83 -12.35 4.50
C ARG A 17 16.61 -12.39 2.99
N PRO A 18 17.51 -13.07 2.23
CA PRO A 18 17.37 -13.17 0.77
C PRO A 18 16.12 -13.93 0.35
N ASP A 19 15.64 -14.87 1.17
CA ASP A 19 14.41 -15.65 0.98
C ASP A 19 13.12 -14.81 1.03
N LYS A 20 13.21 -13.59 1.55
CA LYS A 20 12.11 -12.61 1.64
C LYS A 20 12.34 -11.36 0.77
N THR A 21 13.39 -11.40 -0.04
CA THR A 21 13.70 -10.33 -0.99
C THR A 21 12.97 -10.64 -2.29
N THR A 22 12.00 -9.81 -2.65
CA THR A 22 11.26 -9.91 -3.91
C THR A 22 11.84 -8.95 -4.93
N ASP A 23 12.09 -9.42 -6.16
CA ASP A 23 12.34 -8.67 -7.40
C ASP A 23 13.42 -7.55 -7.37
N GLY A 24 14.33 -7.55 -6.41
CA GLY A 24 15.40 -6.56 -6.30
C GLY A 24 14.97 -5.15 -5.88
N GLU A 25 13.68 -4.92 -5.64
CA GLU A 25 13.16 -3.64 -5.17
C GLU A 25 13.08 -3.52 -3.65
N GLN A 26 13.05 -4.65 -2.94
CA GLN A 26 13.00 -4.70 -1.49
C GLN A 26 14.04 -5.68 -0.93
N MET A 27 14.75 -5.25 0.11
CA MET A 27 15.59 -6.10 0.94
C MET A 27 15.03 -6.13 2.36
N LEU A 28 15.11 -7.30 3.01
CA LEU A 28 14.68 -7.47 4.39
C LEU A 28 15.87 -7.88 5.26
N PHE A 29 16.04 -7.17 6.37
CA PHE A 29 16.90 -7.58 7.48
C PHE A 29 16.03 -7.86 8.71
N ALA A 30 16.36 -8.90 9.46
CA ALA A 30 15.60 -9.28 10.64
C ALA A 30 16.53 -9.55 11.83
N LYS A 31 16.08 -9.18 13.02
CA LYS A 31 16.74 -9.44 14.30
C LYS A 31 15.92 -10.42 15.12
N GLY A 32 16.59 -11.36 15.80
CA GLY A 32 15.98 -12.40 16.63
C GLY A 32 16.48 -13.78 16.27
N SER A 33 15.98 -14.82 16.95
CA SER A 33 16.44 -16.19 16.75
C SER A 33 16.06 -16.71 15.36
N TYR A 34 17.06 -16.96 14.52
CA TYR A 34 16.91 -17.47 13.16
C TYR A 34 17.33 -18.95 13.05
N TYR A 35 18.21 -19.42 13.97
CA TYR A 35 18.94 -20.66 13.81
C TYR A 35 18.44 -21.83 14.65
N GLU A 36 17.55 -21.61 15.61
CA GLU A 36 17.11 -22.64 16.56
C GLU A 36 15.69 -23.18 16.31
N GLY A 37 15.21 -23.13 15.07
CA GLY A 37 13.88 -23.64 14.72
C GLY A 37 12.72 -22.81 15.26
N GLY A 38 13.02 -21.70 15.92
CA GLY A 38 12.05 -20.72 16.42
C GLY A 38 12.01 -19.49 15.53
N ASP A 39 10.88 -19.23 14.89
CA ASP A 39 10.65 -18.01 14.08
C ASP A 39 10.36 -16.78 15.00
N MET A 40 11.24 -16.56 15.98
CA MET A 40 11.15 -15.49 16.97
C MET A 40 11.89 -14.23 16.50
N GLN A 41 11.55 -13.74 15.32
CA GLN A 41 12.07 -12.47 14.84
C GLN A 41 11.30 -11.32 15.48
N THR A 42 12.03 -10.39 16.11
CA THR A 42 11.44 -9.31 16.90
C THR A 42 11.46 -7.96 16.19
N HIS A 43 12.42 -7.73 15.30
CA HIS A 43 12.59 -6.46 14.61
C HIS A 43 12.88 -6.70 13.13
N PHE A 44 12.39 -5.80 12.28
CA PHE A 44 12.54 -5.88 10.84
C PHE A 44 12.97 -4.52 10.29
N ILE A 45 13.92 -4.54 9.36
CA ILE A 45 14.32 -3.39 8.56
C ILE A 45 13.97 -3.70 7.11
N HIS A 46 13.01 -2.97 6.57
CA HIS A 46 12.64 -3.01 5.17
C HIS A 46 13.43 -1.93 4.43
N VAL A 47 14.30 -2.33 3.52
CA VAL A 47 15.04 -1.43 2.64
C VAL A 47 14.40 -1.49 1.27
N VAL A 48 13.90 -0.37 0.79
CA VAL A 48 13.17 -0.26 -0.47
C VAL A 48 13.79 0.80 -1.36
N LYS A 49 13.63 0.64 -2.66
CA LYS A 49 14.08 1.65 -3.63
C LYS A 49 13.29 2.93 -3.43
N TYR A 50 14.02 4.05 -3.33
CA TYR A 50 13.40 5.37 -3.20
C TYR A 50 12.41 5.64 -4.33
N ASN A 51 11.24 6.15 -3.98
CA ASN A 51 10.14 6.47 -4.88
C ASN A 51 9.55 5.28 -5.66
N SER A 52 9.87 4.03 -5.28
CA SER A 52 9.14 2.86 -5.77
C SER A 52 7.71 2.82 -5.21
N MET A 53 6.86 1.97 -5.79
CA MET A 53 5.51 1.74 -5.25
C MET A 53 5.57 1.32 -3.79
N GLN A 54 6.45 0.39 -3.43
CA GLN A 54 6.60 -0.10 -2.07
C GLN A 54 7.03 1.00 -1.09
N TRP A 55 7.98 1.86 -1.51
CA TRP A 55 8.38 3.03 -0.71
C TRP A 55 7.19 3.97 -0.47
N ARG A 56 6.42 4.31 -1.52
CA ARG A 56 5.23 5.16 -1.42
C ARG A 56 4.18 4.54 -0.51
N ASN A 57 3.94 3.23 -0.61
CA ASN A 57 3.01 2.51 0.25
C ASN A 57 3.40 2.61 1.73
N TYR A 58 4.67 2.42 2.08
CA TYR A 58 5.12 2.56 3.46
C TYR A 58 4.96 3.99 3.99
N ILE A 59 5.34 4.99 3.20
CA ILE A 59 5.22 6.40 3.58
C ILE A 59 3.75 6.80 3.72
N ASN A 60 2.91 6.50 2.72
CA ASN A 60 1.48 6.83 2.75
C ASN A 60 0.78 6.14 3.93
N PHE A 61 1.06 4.86 4.17
CA PHE A 61 0.47 4.13 5.29
C PHE A 61 0.86 4.73 6.64
N ARG A 62 2.14 5.02 6.85
CA ARG A 62 2.65 5.67 8.06
C ARG A 62 1.98 7.03 8.29
N ASP A 63 1.98 7.88 7.26
CA ASP A 63 1.50 9.26 7.37
C ASP A 63 -0.02 9.29 7.60
N PHE A 64 -0.75 8.38 6.94
CA PHE A 64 -2.19 8.23 7.14
C PHE A 64 -2.52 7.77 8.57
N LEU A 65 -1.82 6.78 9.12
CA LEU A 65 -2.04 6.33 10.50
C LEU A 65 -1.67 7.41 11.52
N ASN A 66 -0.66 8.23 11.25
CA ASN A 66 -0.30 9.36 12.10
C ASN A 66 -1.38 10.47 12.07
N ALA A 67 -1.99 10.69 10.90
CA ALA A 67 -3.06 11.69 10.74
C ALA A 67 -4.41 11.23 11.32
N PHE A 68 -4.65 9.91 11.40
CA PHE A 68 -5.90 9.30 11.83
C PHE A 68 -5.68 8.28 12.96
N PRO A 69 -5.53 8.75 14.23
CA PRO A 69 -5.22 7.89 15.38
C PRO A 69 -6.26 6.78 15.63
N GLU A 70 -7.52 7.00 15.28
CA GLU A 70 -8.58 6.01 15.37
C GLU A 70 -8.36 4.82 14.42
N ILE A 71 -7.78 5.08 13.24
CA ILE A 71 -7.40 4.02 12.28
C ILE A 71 -6.17 3.27 12.80
N ALA A 72 -5.22 3.98 13.40
CA ALA A 72 -4.07 3.34 14.04
C ALA A 72 -4.50 2.39 15.16
N LYS A 73 -5.48 2.77 16.00
CA LYS A 73 -6.07 1.89 17.03
C LYS A 73 -6.76 0.68 16.43
N GLN A 74 -7.49 0.83 15.32
CA GLN A 74 -8.09 -0.31 14.61
C GLN A 74 -7.00 -1.28 14.12
N TYR A 75 -5.90 -0.75 13.57
CA TYR A 75 -4.78 -1.57 13.13
C TYR A 75 -4.12 -2.33 14.30
N GLU A 76 -3.97 -1.67 15.44
CA GLU A 76 -3.49 -2.30 16.68
C GLU A 76 -4.40 -3.43 17.11
N SER A 77 -5.73 -3.20 17.15
CA SER A 77 -6.72 -4.22 17.50
C SER A 77 -6.68 -5.42 16.56
N VAL A 78 -6.52 -5.21 15.25
CA VAL A 78 -6.35 -6.30 14.28
C VAL A 78 -5.10 -7.13 14.61
N LYS A 79 -3.96 -6.48 14.90
CA LYS A 79 -2.71 -7.17 15.25
C LYS A 79 -2.85 -7.97 16.55
N THR A 80 -3.43 -7.37 17.59
CA THR A 80 -3.63 -8.00 18.90
C THR A 80 -4.56 -9.21 18.77
N GLY A 81 -5.70 -9.06 18.11
CA GLY A 81 -6.63 -10.17 17.89
C GLY A 81 -6.03 -11.32 17.07
N LEU A 82 -5.13 -11.02 16.12
CA LEU A 82 -4.41 -12.07 15.39
C LEU A 82 -3.41 -12.81 16.29
N VAL A 83 -2.69 -12.11 17.17
CA VAL A 83 -1.78 -12.74 18.13
C VAL A 83 -2.56 -13.64 19.10
N GLU A 84 -3.67 -13.15 19.63
CA GLU A 84 -4.54 -13.95 20.52
C GLU A 84 -5.11 -15.19 19.82
N LYS A 85 -5.60 -15.03 18.58
CA LYS A 85 -6.17 -16.12 17.79
C LYS A 85 -5.16 -17.19 17.39
N LEU A 86 -3.96 -16.76 16.99
CA LEU A 86 -2.92 -17.68 16.50
C LEU A 86 -2.13 -18.32 17.64
N GLY A 87 -2.09 -17.71 18.83
CA GLY A 87 -1.33 -18.18 19.97
C GLY A 87 0.19 -18.22 19.72
N SER A 88 0.92 -18.85 20.62
CA SER A 88 2.38 -19.01 20.51
C SER A 88 2.83 -20.00 19.41
N VAL A 89 1.90 -20.77 18.86
CA VAL A 89 2.13 -21.83 17.84
C VAL A 89 1.67 -21.37 16.45
N GLY A 90 1.02 -20.18 16.36
CA GLY A 90 0.49 -19.68 15.10
C GLY A 90 1.56 -19.38 14.07
N SER A 91 1.32 -19.79 12.82
CA SER A 91 2.26 -19.52 11.74
C SER A 91 2.36 -18.03 11.46
N ARG A 92 3.59 -17.53 11.24
CA ARG A 92 3.84 -16.17 10.80
C ARG A 92 3.08 -15.80 9.53
N ASN A 93 2.88 -16.75 8.62
CA ASN A 93 2.09 -16.55 7.41
C ASN A 93 0.64 -16.20 7.75
N GLY A 94 -0.01 -16.92 8.67
CA GLY A 94 -1.35 -16.59 9.12
C GLY A 94 -1.49 -15.19 9.73
N TYR A 95 -0.45 -14.72 10.44
CA TYR A 95 -0.41 -13.35 10.96
C TYR A 95 -0.27 -12.31 9.83
N VAL A 96 0.58 -12.58 8.85
CA VAL A 96 0.78 -11.66 7.70
C VAL A 96 -0.48 -11.60 6.84
N GLU A 97 -1.07 -12.75 6.51
CA GLU A 97 -2.30 -12.86 5.73
C GLU A 97 -3.49 -12.21 6.44
N GLY A 98 -3.63 -12.45 7.75
CA GLY A 98 -4.75 -11.92 8.53
C GLY A 98 -4.82 -10.40 8.61
N LYS A 99 -3.71 -9.68 8.41
CA LYS A 99 -3.69 -8.22 8.34
C LYS A 99 -3.71 -7.65 6.92
N ALA A 100 -3.55 -8.48 5.89
CA ALA A 100 -3.37 -8.04 4.51
C ALA A 100 -4.58 -7.26 3.98
N GLU A 101 -5.80 -7.73 4.25
CA GLU A 101 -7.03 -7.05 3.84
C GLU A 101 -7.15 -5.67 4.48
N PHE A 102 -6.88 -5.55 5.78
CA PHE A 102 -6.89 -4.26 6.46
C PHE A 102 -5.87 -3.31 5.85
N ILE A 103 -4.63 -3.77 5.64
CA ILE A 103 -3.55 -2.96 5.06
C ILE A 103 -3.93 -2.50 3.65
N SER A 104 -4.42 -3.39 2.78
CA SER A 104 -4.82 -3.06 1.41
C SER A 104 -5.93 -1.99 1.39
N ARG A 105 -6.95 -2.16 2.24
CA ARG A 105 -8.04 -1.17 2.38
C ARG A 105 -7.53 0.20 2.83
N ILE A 106 -6.60 0.24 3.80
CA ILE A 106 -6.05 1.49 4.30
C ILE A 106 -5.10 2.12 3.29
N LEU A 107 -4.29 1.34 2.58
CA LEU A 107 -3.41 1.86 1.53
C LEU A 107 -4.17 2.58 0.41
N ARG A 108 -5.31 2.05 -0.03
CA ARG A 108 -6.16 2.77 -1.00
C ARG A 108 -6.58 4.14 -0.51
N LYS A 109 -7.05 4.23 0.76
CA LYS A 109 -7.42 5.51 1.38
C LYS A 109 -6.22 6.43 1.56
N ALA A 110 -5.10 5.90 2.02
CA ALA A 110 -3.87 6.64 2.27
C ALA A 110 -3.29 7.21 0.97
N THR A 111 -3.32 6.45 -0.12
CA THR A 111 -2.89 6.91 -1.44
C THR A 111 -3.77 8.06 -1.91
N ALA A 112 -5.09 7.92 -1.89
CA ALA A 112 -6.01 9.00 -2.25
C ALA A 112 -5.81 10.24 -1.36
N TRP A 113 -5.71 10.06 -0.05
CA TRP A 113 -5.46 11.14 0.91
C TRP A 113 -4.15 11.89 0.65
N SER A 114 -3.11 11.19 0.21
CA SER A 114 -1.81 11.81 -0.09
C SER A 114 -1.86 12.81 -1.24
N PHE A 115 -2.93 12.81 -2.04
CA PHE A 115 -3.14 13.74 -3.16
C PHE A 115 -4.02 14.93 -2.79
N LEU A 116 -4.67 14.94 -1.63
CA LEU A 116 -5.50 16.08 -1.22
C LEU A 116 -4.71 17.39 -1.23
N GLY A 117 -5.27 18.40 -1.88
CA GLY A 117 -4.65 19.71 -2.06
C GLY A 117 -3.57 19.78 -3.15
N LYS A 118 -3.24 18.67 -3.82
CA LYS A 118 -2.26 18.65 -4.91
C LYS A 118 -2.92 18.88 -6.27
N THR A 119 -2.18 19.46 -7.18
CA THR A 119 -2.55 19.51 -8.59
C THR A 119 -2.12 18.22 -9.26
N VAL A 120 -3.05 17.56 -9.93
CA VAL A 120 -2.85 16.31 -10.65
C VAL A 120 -3.37 16.42 -12.09
N THR A 121 -2.85 15.57 -12.95
CA THR A 121 -3.39 15.38 -14.29
C THR A 121 -4.06 14.03 -14.33
N MET A 122 -5.31 13.97 -14.76
CA MET A 122 -6.02 12.73 -15.04
C MET A 122 -6.10 12.46 -16.54
N GLU A 123 -6.20 11.20 -16.91
CA GLU A 123 -6.61 10.72 -18.22
C GLU A 123 -7.99 10.09 -18.09
N THR A 124 -8.88 10.42 -19.04
CA THR A 124 -10.27 9.99 -19.02
C THR A 124 -10.40 8.66 -19.77
N ASP A 125 -10.88 7.64 -19.07
CA ASP A 125 -11.21 6.33 -19.64
C ASP A 125 -12.67 6.29 -20.09
N ARG A 126 -13.57 6.92 -19.32
CA ARG A 126 -15.00 6.96 -19.57
C ARG A 126 -15.51 8.40 -19.43
N PRO A 127 -15.61 9.12 -20.54
CA PRO A 127 -16.09 10.49 -20.51
C PRO A 127 -17.57 10.56 -20.09
N ILE A 128 -18.01 11.74 -19.65
CA ILE A 128 -19.43 12.00 -19.33
C ILE A 128 -20.31 11.56 -20.48
N GLY A 129 -21.38 10.82 -20.18
CA GLY A 129 -22.29 10.24 -21.17
C GLY A 129 -21.83 8.88 -21.72
N TYR A 130 -20.64 8.39 -21.37
CA TYR A 130 -20.20 7.04 -21.76
C TYR A 130 -21.16 5.98 -21.23
N VAL A 131 -21.58 5.05 -22.11
CA VAL A 131 -22.52 3.97 -21.76
C VAL A 131 -21.74 2.67 -21.59
N HIS A 132 -21.61 2.22 -20.36
CA HIS A 132 -21.03 0.92 -20.03
C HIS A 132 -22.11 -0.15 -20.07
N ARG A 133 -21.96 -1.14 -20.96
CA ARG A 133 -22.90 -2.26 -21.12
C ARG A 133 -22.25 -3.57 -20.71
N LYS A 134 -22.86 -4.24 -19.75
CA LYS A 134 -22.60 -5.65 -19.41
C LYS A 134 -23.91 -6.43 -19.48
N SER A 135 -23.86 -7.76 -19.56
CA SER A 135 -25.04 -8.60 -19.60
C SER A 135 -26.02 -8.28 -18.45
N GLY A 136 -27.19 -7.72 -18.79
CA GLY A 136 -28.25 -7.34 -17.84
C GLY A 136 -28.03 -6.02 -17.08
N TYR A 137 -27.01 -5.22 -17.45
CA TYR A 137 -26.70 -3.97 -16.77
C TYR A 137 -26.22 -2.91 -17.77
N GLU A 138 -26.79 -1.72 -17.69
CA GLU A 138 -26.35 -0.52 -18.41
C GLU A 138 -26.12 0.63 -17.43
N LEU A 139 -24.93 1.24 -17.47
CA LEU A 139 -24.57 2.40 -16.68
C LEU A 139 -24.14 3.53 -17.61
N VAL A 140 -24.81 4.68 -17.49
CA VAL A 140 -24.38 5.92 -18.13
C VAL A 140 -23.53 6.69 -17.11
N TYR A 141 -22.31 7.04 -17.47
CA TYR A 141 -21.42 7.81 -16.60
C TYR A 141 -21.87 9.26 -16.53
N PRO A 142 -22.26 9.75 -15.33
CA PRO A 142 -22.74 11.12 -15.17
C PRO A 142 -21.61 12.14 -15.07
N LEU A 143 -20.37 11.69 -14.96
CA LEU A 143 -19.15 12.50 -14.84
C LEU A 143 -18.05 11.88 -15.71
N ASN A 144 -17.03 12.68 -16.04
CA ASN A 144 -15.81 12.13 -16.61
C ASN A 144 -15.11 11.29 -15.55
N TYR A 145 -14.87 10.03 -15.88
CA TYR A 145 -14.17 9.05 -15.04
C TYR A 145 -12.88 8.64 -15.72
N GLY A 146 -11.82 8.50 -14.95
CA GLY A 146 -10.52 8.09 -15.44
C GLY A 146 -9.58 7.80 -14.29
N TYR A 147 -8.29 7.99 -14.52
CA TYR A 147 -7.23 7.64 -13.59
C TYR A 147 -6.11 8.67 -13.59
N ILE A 148 -5.25 8.64 -12.58
CA ILE A 148 -4.02 9.43 -12.52
C ILE A 148 -2.87 8.57 -13.04
N PRO A 149 -2.27 8.87 -14.21
CA PRO A 149 -1.24 8.05 -14.82
C PRO A 149 -0.02 7.84 -13.91
N GLY A 150 0.41 6.58 -13.79
CA GLY A 150 1.59 6.20 -13.01
C GLY A 150 1.42 6.28 -11.49
N VAL A 151 0.20 6.51 -11.01
CA VAL A 151 -0.15 6.47 -9.59
C VAL A 151 -0.92 5.19 -9.32
N LEU A 152 -0.26 4.20 -8.72
CA LEU A 152 -0.89 2.93 -8.39
C LEU A 152 -1.58 2.99 -7.03
N GLY A 153 -2.80 2.48 -6.96
CA GLY A 153 -3.53 2.21 -5.72
C GLY A 153 -2.95 1.01 -4.97
N GLY A 154 -3.53 0.72 -3.80
CA GLY A 154 -3.09 -0.41 -2.97
C GLY A 154 -3.36 -1.81 -3.56
N ASP A 155 -4.13 -1.90 -4.64
CA ASP A 155 -4.45 -3.09 -5.43
C ASP A 155 -3.53 -3.28 -6.64
N GLY A 156 -2.65 -2.30 -6.90
CA GLY A 156 -1.71 -2.31 -8.03
C GLY A 156 -2.28 -1.75 -9.33
N GLU A 157 -3.55 -1.33 -9.33
CA GLU A 157 -4.16 -0.61 -10.45
C GLU A 157 -3.98 0.90 -10.29
N GLU A 158 -4.08 1.65 -11.39
CA GLU A 158 -3.97 3.11 -11.36
C GLU A 158 -5.12 3.73 -10.55
N LEU A 159 -4.82 4.83 -9.86
CA LEU A 159 -5.77 5.48 -8.95
C LEU A 159 -6.91 6.12 -9.73
N ASP A 160 -8.11 5.61 -9.54
CA ASP A 160 -9.35 6.12 -10.13
C ASP A 160 -9.69 7.52 -9.65
N VAL A 161 -10.22 8.34 -10.56
CA VAL A 161 -10.71 9.69 -10.27
C VAL A 161 -11.98 10.02 -11.04
N TYR A 162 -12.83 10.84 -10.41
CA TYR A 162 -13.98 11.49 -11.04
C TYR A 162 -13.72 12.98 -11.16
N LEU A 163 -13.96 13.55 -12.35
CA LEU A 163 -13.84 14.99 -12.59
C LEU A 163 -15.19 15.67 -12.30
N ILE A 164 -15.20 16.51 -11.29
CA ILE A 164 -16.40 17.26 -10.86
C ILE A 164 -16.31 18.69 -11.40
N GLY A 165 -17.46 19.23 -11.86
CA GLY A 165 -17.56 20.62 -12.32
C GLY A 165 -17.21 20.84 -13.79
N VAL A 166 -16.88 19.79 -14.54
CA VAL A 166 -16.70 19.81 -15.99
C VAL A 166 -17.81 18.98 -16.64
N ASN A 167 -18.74 19.65 -17.32
CA ASN A 167 -19.97 19.06 -17.85
C ASN A 167 -19.88 18.70 -19.34
N GLU A 168 -18.69 18.65 -19.88
CA GLU A 168 -18.41 18.24 -21.26
C GLU A 168 -17.40 17.08 -21.28
N PRO A 169 -17.41 16.21 -22.30
CA PRO A 169 -16.41 15.18 -22.44
C PRO A 169 -15.00 15.77 -22.59
N VAL A 170 -14.05 15.25 -21.81
CA VAL A 170 -12.63 15.62 -21.93
C VAL A 170 -11.78 14.37 -21.96
N GLU A 171 -10.68 14.40 -22.73
CA GLU A 171 -9.71 13.28 -22.78
C GLU A 171 -8.71 13.36 -21.62
N ARG A 172 -8.35 14.58 -21.23
CA ARG A 172 -7.36 14.86 -20.19
C ARG A 172 -7.71 16.14 -19.45
N PHE A 173 -7.45 16.15 -18.16
CA PHE A 173 -7.70 17.34 -17.34
C PHE A 173 -6.62 17.49 -16.26
N THR A 174 -6.19 18.73 -16.03
CA THR A 174 -5.30 19.06 -14.91
C THR A 174 -6.04 19.95 -13.91
N GLY A 175 -6.12 19.51 -12.70
CA GLY A 175 -6.86 20.20 -11.64
C GLY A 175 -6.36 19.85 -10.25
N ARG A 176 -6.98 20.44 -9.24
CA ARG A 176 -6.64 20.23 -7.83
C ARG A 176 -7.64 19.25 -7.19
N ILE A 177 -7.10 18.27 -6.47
CA ILE A 177 -7.89 17.36 -5.64
C ILE A 177 -8.12 17.98 -4.26
#